data_1d68bdda6a5def23d289a0a60ceb0692
#
_entry.id   1d68bdda6a5def23d289a0a60ceb0692
#
_cell.length_a   1.000
_cell.length_b   1.000
_cell.length_c   1.000
_cell.angle_alpha   90.00
_cell.angle_beta   90.00
_cell.angle_gamma   90.00
#
_symmetry.space_group_name_H-M   'P 1'
#
loop_
_entity.id
_entity.type
_entity.pdbx_description
1 polymer ?
#
loop_
_entity_poly.entity_id
_entity_poly.type
_entity_poly.pdbx_seq_one_letter_code
_entity_poly.pdbx_strand_id
1 'polypeptide(L)'
;DDPMRTRWRKCMMKNAVTNWRTCVADLDSGADAVGSHWMVPPETPIGQHIFAGNFFWAKASFLRTLPSIMDRERIKMSGIDSLDSRYESEVWLGNGPRIPKVKDYHGPNWNPSKIGTCVP
;
A
#
# COMPACT_ATOMS: atom_id res chain seq x y z
N ASP A 1 -5.75 2.35 24.37
CA ASP A 1 -5.02 2.18 23.11
C ASP A 1 -5.19 0.75 22.59
N ASP A 2 -5.51 0.63 21.30
CA ASP A 2 -5.68 -0.68 20.68
C ASP A 2 -4.31 -1.33 20.42
N PRO A 3 -3.96 -2.46 21.08
CA PRO A 3 -2.65 -3.09 20.89
C PRO A 3 -2.37 -3.50 19.45
N MET A 4 -3.38 -3.88 18.69
CA MET A 4 -3.25 -4.25 17.29
C MET A 4 -2.82 -3.05 16.44
N ARG A 5 -3.47 -1.90 16.61
CA ARG A 5 -3.12 -0.68 15.88
C ARG A 5 -1.73 -0.19 16.24
N THR A 6 -1.34 -0.30 17.49
CA THR A 6 0.01 0.07 17.94
C THR A 6 1.07 -0.79 17.27
N ARG A 7 0.87 -2.11 17.23
CA ARG A 7 1.80 -3.02 16.56
C ARG A 7 1.87 -2.76 15.06
N TRP A 8 0.73 -2.51 14.43
CA TRP A 8 0.66 -2.20 13.01
C TRP A 8 1.44 -0.93 12.68
N ARG A 9 1.22 0.13 13.45
CA ARG A 9 1.97 1.38 13.29
C ARG A 9 3.47 1.18 13.45
N LYS A 10 3.89 0.45 14.47
CA LYS A 10 5.31 0.15 14.71
C LYS A 10 5.91 -0.63 13.53
N CYS A 11 5.15 -1.55 12.97
CA CYS A 11 5.56 -2.32 11.81
C CYS A 11 5.79 -1.42 10.59
N MET A 12 4.83 -0.58 10.28
CA MET A 12 4.95 0.37 9.17
C MET A 12 6.12 1.32 9.35
N MET A 13 6.31 1.84 10.56
CA MET A 13 7.41 2.74 10.88
C MET A 13 8.77 2.06 10.74
N LYS A 14 8.90 0.83 11.23
CA LYS A 14 10.13 0.06 11.10
C LYS A 14 10.50 -0.14 9.62
N ASN A 15 9.54 -0.61 8.83
CA ASN A 15 9.80 -0.98 7.44
C ASN A 15 9.99 0.22 6.52
N ALA A 16 9.24 1.30 6.72
CA ALA A 16 9.26 2.44 5.80
C ALA A 16 10.11 3.61 6.29
N VAL A 17 10.33 3.75 7.59
CA VAL A 17 11.10 4.86 8.14
C VAL A 17 12.47 4.39 8.63
N THR A 18 12.51 3.46 9.59
CA THR A 18 13.80 2.98 10.14
C THR A 18 14.65 2.32 9.05
N ASN A 19 14.05 1.50 8.21
CA ASN A 19 14.72 0.78 7.13
C ASN A 19 14.62 1.50 5.77
N TRP A 20 14.59 2.81 5.75
CA TRP A 20 14.41 3.60 4.52
C TRP A 20 15.47 3.29 3.45
N ARG A 21 16.71 2.97 3.85
CA ARG A 21 17.77 2.62 2.90
C ARG A 21 17.45 1.36 2.12
N THR A 22 16.84 0.37 2.79
CA THR A 22 16.36 -0.84 2.12
C THR A 22 15.25 -0.49 1.12
N CYS A 23 14.34 0.40 1.50
CA CYS A 23 13.28 0.86 0.60
C CYS A 23 13.85 1.50 -0.67
N VAL A 24 14.81 2.40 -0.53
CA VAL A 24 15.47 3.05 -1.67
C VAL A 24 16.18 2.02 -2.54
N ALA A 25 16.93 1.10 -1.94
CA ALA A 25 17.65 0.06 -2.67
C ALA A 25 16.68 -0.84 -3.46
N ASP A 26 15.55 -1.21 -2.91
CA ASP A 26 14.57 -2.03 -3.60
C ASP A 26 13.89 -1.27 -4.74
N LEU A 27 13.62 0.02 -4.58
CA LEU A 27 13.13 0.87 -5.67
C LEU A 27 14.17 0.98 -6.80
N ASP A 28 15.43 1.17 -6.45
CA ASP A 28 16.52 1.23 -7.43
C ASP A 28 16.70 -0.11 -8.16
N SER A 29 16.34 -1.22 -7.53
CA SER A 29 16.45 -2.57 -8.08
C SER A 29 15.25 -2.99 -8.92
N GLY A 30 14.24 -2.14 -9.10
CA GLY A 30 13.15 -2.38 -10.03
C GLY A 30 11.75 -2.41 -9.44
N ALA A 31 11.59 -2.31 -8.12
CA ALA A 31 10.25 -2.16 -7.54
C ALA A 31 9.67 -0.79 -7.89
N ASP A 32 8.38 -0.73 -8.14
CA ASP A 32 7.65 0.53 -8.34
C ASP A 32 7.23 1.15 -7.01
N ALA A 33 6.92 0.29 -6.05
CA ALA A 33 6.53 0.71 -4.71
C ALA A 33 6.93 -0.36 -3.69
N VAL A 34 7.23 0.07 -2.47
CA VAL A 34 7.61 -0.81 -1.37
C VAL A 34 6.93 -0.35 -0.08
N GLY A 35 6.60 -1.30 0.76
CA GLY A 35 5.95 -1.02 2.04
C GLY A 35 5.54 -2.29 2.75
N SER A 36 4.58 -2.17 3.64
CA SER A 36 4.05 -3.31 4.39
C SER A 36 2.56 -3.46 4.14
N HIS A 37 2.08 -4.71 4.17
CA HIS A 37 0.66 -5.04 4.10
C HIS A 37 0.04 -4.70 2.74
N TRP A 38 0.71 -5.11 1.66
CA TRP A 38 0.13 -5.07 0.33
C TRP A 38 -0.97 -6.11 0.21
N MET A 39 -2.17 -5.67 -0.10
CA MET A 39 -3.33 -6.52 -0.24
C MET A 39 -3.82 -6.52 -1.66
N VAL A 40 -4.18 -7.70 -2.15
CA VAL A 40 -4.68 -7.88 -3.51
C VAL A 40 -6.07 -8.53 -3.48
N PRO A 41 -6.93 -8.28 -4.48
CA PRO A 41 -8.19 -9.01 -4.60
C PRO A 41 -7.93 -10.52 -4.74
N PRO A 42 -8.80 -11.39 -4.16
CA PRO A 42 -10.01 -11.06 -3.40
C PRO A 42 -9.81 -10.83 -1.91
N GLU A 43 -8.58 -10.91 -1.39
CA GLU A 43 -8.29 -10.85 0.05
C GLU A 43 -8.48 -9.44 0.62
N THR A 44 -8.38 -8.41 -0.21
CA THR A 44 -8.62 -7.05 0.26
C THR A 44 -10.10 -6.81 0.52
N PRO A 45 -10.46 -6.22 1.67
CA PRO A 45 -11.87 -5.99 2.01
C PRO A 45 -12.59 -5.00 1.08
N ILE A 46 -11.85 -4.21 0.32
CA ILE A 46 -12.43 -3.23 -0.60
C ILE A 46 -12.30 -3.62 -2.08
N GLY A 47 -11.83 -4.84 -2.36
CA GLY A 47 -11.75 -5.38 -3.71
C GLY A 47 -10.70 -4.72 -4.62
N GLN A 48 -9.75 -3.98 -4.06
CA GLN A 48 -8.74 -3.24 -4.80
C GLN A 48 -7.33 -3.55 -4.29
N HIS A 49 -6.31 -3.28 -5.13
CA HIS A 49 -4.91 -3.40 -4.72
C HIS A 49 -4.52 -2.21 -3.86
N ILE A 50 -4.14 -2.46 -2.63
CA ILE A 50 -3.79 -1.40 -1.66
C ILE A 50 -2.60 -1.78 -0.78
N PHE A 51 -1.87 -0.75 -0.33
CA PHE A 51 -1.12 -0.87 0.91
C PHE A 51 -2.07 -0.49 2.05
N ALA A 52 -2.37 -1.43 2.93
CA ALA A 52 -3.21 -1.17 4.09
C ALA A 52 -2.55 -0.09 4.96
N GLY A 53 -3.29 0.97 5.28
CA GLY A 53 -2.76 2.13 6.00
C GLY A 53 -2.17 3.21 5.11
N ASN A 54 -2.09 2.99 3.81
CA ASN A 54 -1.60 3.98 2.83
C ASN A 54 -0.22 4.53 3.17
N PHE A 55 0.72 3.66 3.55
CA PHE A 55 2.04 4.04 4.04
C PHE A 55 3.12 3.24 3.27
N PHE A 56 3.80 3.92 2.33
CA PHE A 56 4.71 3.26 1.38
C PHE A 56 5.69 4.26 0.77
N TRP A 57 6.73 3.70 0.13
CA TRP A 57 7.61 4.42 -0.79
C TRP A 57 7.26 4.05 -2.21
N ALA A 58 7.34 4.98 -3.13
CA ALA A 58 7.12 4.70 -4.55
C ALA A 58 8.06 5.52 -5.42
N LYS A 59 8.39 4.99 -6.60
CA LYS A 59 9.13 5.72 -7.61
C LYS A 59 8.29 6.87 -8.17
N ALA A 60 8.87 8.05 -8.27
CA ALA A 60 8.22 9.19 -8.91
C ALA A 60 7.83 8.87 -10.36
N SER A 61 8.66 8.13 -11.09
CA SER A 61 8.37 7.72 -12.46
C SER A 61 7.12 6.84 -12.56
N PHE A 62 6.88 5.98 -11.57
CA PHE A 62 5.65 5.19 -11.52
C PHE A 62 4.45 6.08 -11.17
N LEU A 63 4.58 6.94 -10.17
CA LEU A 63 3.50 7.84 -9.75
C LEU A 63 3.02 8.74 -10.88
N ARG A 64 3.91 9.15 -11.78
CA ARG A 64 3.56 9.96 -12.95
C ARG A 64 2.67 9.22 -13.95
N THR A 65 2.61 7.90 -13.91
CA THR A 65 1.73 7.10 -14.77
C THR A 65 0.30 7.03 -14.25
N LEU A 66 0.09 7.41 -13.00
CA LEU A 66 -1.22 7.32 -12.34
C LEU A 66 -2.11 8.48 -12.74
N PRO A 67 -3.44 8.30 -12.73
CA PRO A 67 -4.36 9.42 -12.88
C PRO A 67 -4.19 10.37 -11.70
N SER A 68 -4.63 11.63 -11.88
CA SER A 68 -4.64 12.58 -10.78
C SER A 68 -5.44 12.01 -9.60
N ILE A 69 -4.91 12.13 -8.38
CA ILE A 69 -5.63 11.74 -7.17
C ILE A 69 -6.93 12.54 -6.99
N MET A 70 -7.03 13.69 -7.69
CA MET A 70 -8.24 14.52 -7.70
C MET A 70 -9.27 14.05 -8.73
N ASP A 71 -8.95 13.07 -9.56
CA ASP A 71 -9.88 12.54 -10.57
C ASP A 71 -10.79 11.48 -9.92
N ARG A 72 -11.80 11.94 -9.22
CA ARG A 72 -12.75 11.11 -8.50
C ARG A 72 -13.60 10.22 -9.40
N GLU A 73 -13.91 10.67 -10.60
CA GLU A 73 -14.67 9.89 -11.57
C GLU A 73 -13.94 8.59 -11.92
N ARG A 74 -12.66 8.69 -12.17
CA ARG A 74 -11.84 7.55 -12.54
C ARG A 74 -11.65 6.57 -11.37
N ILE A 75 -11.55 7.07 -10.16
CA ILE A 75 -11.46 6.26 -8.95
C ILE A 75 -12.79 5.54 -8.70
N LYS A 76 -13.90 6.23 -8.89
CA LYS A 76 -15.25 5.65 -8.75
C LYS A 76 -15.51 4.53 -9.75
N MET A 77 -14.99 4.64 -10.97
CA MET A 77 -15.13 3.60 -11.99
C MET A 77 -14.53 2.26 -11.57
N SER A 78 -13.74 2.22 -10.52
CA SER A 78 -13.20 0.98 -9.94
C SER A 78 -14.16 0.29 -8.97
N GLY A 79 -15.39 0.78 -8.80
CA GLY A 79 -16.43 0.14 -7.98
C GLY A 79 -16.45 0.54 -6.52
N ILE A 80 -15.91 1.72 -6.18
CA ILE A 80 -15.77 2.17 -4.79
C ILE A 80 -16.72 3.32 -4.46
N ASP A 81 -17.91 3.34 -5.05
CA ASP A 81 -18.86 4.46 -4.95
C ASP A 81 -19.37 4.73 -3.53
N SER A 82 -19.39 3.72 -2.67
CA SER A 82 -19.95 3.82 -1.33
C SER A 82 -18.92 4.03 -0.23
N LEU A 83 -17.64 4.17 -0.60
CA LEU A 83 -16.58 4.28 0.38
C LEU A 83 -16.30 5.72 0.79
N ASP A 84 -15.84 5.86 2.03
CA ASP A 84 -15.32 7.08 2.60
C ASP A 84 -14.14 7.61 1.75
N SER A 85 -13.99 8.92 1.64
CA SER A 85 -12.96 9.58 0.84
C SER A 85 -11.53 9.13 1.17
N ARG A 86 -11.28 8.69 2.40
CA ARG A 86 -9.97 8.15 2.80
C ARG A 86 -9.59 6.88 2.04
N TYR A 87 -10.56 6.03 1.68
CA TYR A 87 -10.31 4.82 0.91
C TYR A 87 -10.01 5.13 -0.56
N GLU A 88 -10.53 6.22 -1.09
CA GLU A 88 -10.19 6.69 -2.43
C GLU A 88 -8.68 6.94 -2.55
N SER A 89 -8.08 7.52 -1.52
CA SER A 89 -6.62 7.75 -1.50
C SER A 89 -5.83 6.45 -1.41
N GLU A 90 -6.31 5.45 -0.66
CA GLU A 90 -5.62 4.16 -0.55
C GLU A 90 -5.59 3.39 -1.87
N VAL A 91 -6.62 3.47 -2.68
CA VAL A 91 -6.70 2.72 -3.94
C VAL A 91 -5.96 3.38 -5.09
N TRP A 92 -5.55 4.62 -4.94
CA TRP A 92 -4.92 5.40 -5.99
C TRP A 92 -3.70 4.70 -6.61
N LEU A 93 -2.81 4.18 -5.78
CA LEU A 93 -1.56 3.55 -6.22
C LEU A 93 -1.79 2.37 -7.16
N GLY A 94 -2.80 1.55 -6.88
CA GLY A 94 -3.12 0.35 -7.68
C GLY A 94 -4.12 0.58 -8.80
N ASN A 95 -4.52 1.82 -9.06
CA ASN A 95 -5.62 2.14 -9.97
C ASN A 95 -5.17 2.85 -11.26
N GLY A 96 -3.92 2.69 -11.63
CA GLY A 96 -3.36 3.22 -12.87
C GLY A 96 -3.43 2.24 -14.04
N PRO A 97 -2.75 2.56 -15.16
CA PRO A 97 -2.75 1.71 -16.36
C PRO A 97 -2.19 0.30 -16.14
N ARG A 98 -1.32 0.15 -15.15
CA ARG A 98 -0.80 -1.16 -14.75
C ARG A 98 -0.66 -1.25 -13.24
N ILE A 99 -0.72 -2.48 -12.74
CA ILE A 99 -0.47 -2.75 -11.32
C ILE A 99 1.03 -2.56 -11.04
N PRO A 100 1.39 -1.87 -9.94
CA PRO A 100 2.80 -1.68 -9.61
C PRO A 100 3.49 -3.00 -9.27
N LYS A 101 4.79 -3.06 -9.57
CA LYS A 101 5.67 -4.10 -9.02
C LYS A 101 5.98 -3.74 -7.58
N VAL A 102 5.47 -4.53 -6.65
CA VAL A 102 5.52 -4.21 -5.23
C VAL A 102 6.42 -5.18 -4.49
N LYS A 103 7.23 -4.65 -3.58
CA LYS A 103 7.87 -5.44 -2.53
C LYS A 103 7.17 -5.16 -1.21
N ASP A 104 6.60 -6.22 -0.65
CA ASP A 104 5.88 -6.18 0.62
C ASP A 104 6.78 -6.76 1.72
N TYR A 105 7.20 -5.91 2.66
CA TYR A 105 8.08 -6.31 3.75
C TYR A 105 7.38 -7.17 4.81
N HIS A 106 6.07 -7.24 4.77
CA HIS A 106 5.32 -8.14 5.64
C HIS A 106 5.26 -9.56 5.07
N GLY A 107 5.39 -9.70 3.75
CA GLY A 107 5.34 -10.97 3.04
C GLY A 107 3.95 -11.35 2.54
N PRO A 108 3.89 -12.39 1.69
CA PRO A 108 2.68 -12.72 0.93
C PRO A 108 1.55 -13.34 1.76
N ASN A 109 1.83 -13.77 2.97
CA ASN A 109 0.85 -14.42 3.84
C ASN A 109 0.30 -13.48 4.90
N TRP A 110 0.15 -12.21 4.55
CA TRP A 110 -0.41 -11.25 5.48
C TRP A 110 -1.84 -11.63 5.85
N ASN A 111 -2.11 -11.56 7.12
CA ASN A 111 -3.39 -11.89 7.71
C ASN A 111 -3.65 -10.86 8.82
N PRO A 112 -4.86 -10.29 8.92
CA PRO A 112 -5.17 -9.31 9.96
C PRO A 112 -4.84 -9.77 11.38
N SER A 113 -4.96 -11.07 11.66
CA SER A 113 -4.59 -11.60 12.97
C SER A 113 -3.10 -11.57 13.24
N LYS A 114 -2.28 -11.38 12.21
CA LYS A 114 -0.83 -11.30 12.30
C LYS A 114 -0.30 -9.87 12.13
N ILE A 115 -1.18 -8.88 12.10
CA ILE A 115 -0.77 -7.48 12.10
C ILE A 115 0.17 -7.24 13.27
N GLY A 116 1.35 -6.73 12.98
CA GLY A 116 2.37 -6.46 13.98
C GLY A 116 3.41 -7.55 14.15
N THR A 117 3.30 -8.69 13.48
CA THR A 117 4.41 -9.63 13.36
C THR A 117 5.34 -9.15 12.25
N CYS A 118 5.98 -8.01 12.46
CA CYS A 118 7.01 -7.55 11.53
C CYS A 118 8.18 -8.50 11.60
N VAL A 119 8.55 -9.04 10.45
CA VAL A 119 9.79 -9.77 10.33
C VAL A 119 10.94 -8.80 10.58
N PRO A 120 11.87 -9.15 11.49
CA PRO A 120 13.05 -8.32 11.77
C PRO A 120 13.93 -8.15 10.53
#